data_57a029b16f581ed64d6aeec959a31d4e
#
_entry.id   57a029b16f581ed64d6aeec959a31d4e
#
_cell.length_a   1.000
_cell.length_b   1.000
_cell.length_c   1.000
_cell.angle_alpha   90.00
_cell.angle_beta   90.00
_cell.angle_gamma   90.00
#
_symmetry.space_group_name_H-M   'P 1'
#
loop_
_entity.id
_entity.type
_entity.pdbx_description
1 polymer ?
#
loop_
_entity_poly.entity_id
_entity_poly.type
_entity_poly.pdbx_seq_one_letter_code
_entity_poly.pdbx_strand_id
1 'polypeptide(L)'
;MTVESKIIKYLLNENITLSTAESCTGGLLAAKFTSKPGISKIYKSGFITYSNDSKIKHLKISPNTLKRYGAVSRQVCAQMCFQLHKITKSQLTFSTTGVAGPDGGTKLKPVGLVFICLLYTSDAADDVVG
;
A
#
# COMPACT_ATOMS: atom_id res chain seq x y z
N MET A 1 15.57 -13.50 15.94
CA MET A 1 14.73 -13.27 14.74
C MET A 1 14.10 -11.88 14.83
N THR A 2 14.21 -11.10 13.79
CA THR A 2 13.65 -9.76 13.73
C THR A 2 12.12 -9.80 13.63
N VAL A 3 11.48 -8.67 13.94
CA VAL A 3 10.02 -8.54 13.75
C VAL A 3 9.65 -8.78 12.29
N GLU A 4 10.43 -8.21 11.37
CA GLU A 4 10.22 -8.40 9.93
C GLU A 4 10.22 -9.88 9.55
N SER A 5 11.22 -10.61 10.02
CA SER A 5 11.33 -12.03 9.71
C SER A 5 10.17 -12.84 10.28
N LYS A 6 9.71 -12.49 11.47
CA LYS A 6 8.55 -13.15 12.08
C LYS A 6 7.29 -12.93 11.27
N ILE A 7 7.05 -11.70 10.82
CA ILE A 7 5.89 -11.36 10.01
C ILE A 7 5.90 -12.12 8.68
N ILE A 8 7.04 -12.11 8.00
CA ILE A 8 7.18 -12.78 6.71
C ILE A 8 6.96 -14.29 6.87
N LYS A 9 7.54 -14.87 7.92
CA LYS A 9 7.37 -16.30 8.20
C LYS A 9 5.90 -16.64 8.43
N TYR A 10 5.20 -15.81 9.18
CA TYR A 10 3.78 -16.00 9.45
C TYR A 10 2.98 -15.94 8.14
N LEU A 11 3.21 -14.92 7.32
CA LEU A 11 2.50 -14.76 6.05
C LEU A 11 2.74 -15.94 5.11
N LEU A 12 3.97 -16.42 5.05
CA LEU A 12 4.33 -17.58 4.23
C LEU A 12 3.65 -18.84 4.75
N ASN A 13 3.70 -19.09 6.06
CA ASN A 13 3.09 -20.27 6.66
C ASN A 13 1.59 -20.30 6.47
N GLU A 14 0.93 -19.15 6.59
CA GLU A 14 -0.52 -19.04 6.44
C GLU A 14 -0.95 -18.81 4.99
N ASN A 15 0.01 -18.72 4.08
CA ASN A 15 -0.23 -18.52 2.65
C ASN A 15 -1.09 -17.28 2.38
N ILE A 16 -0.80 -16.20 3.10
CA ILE A 16 -1.51 -14.94 2.96
C ILE A 16 -0.88 -14.14 1.81
N THR A 17 -1.65 -13.88 0.77
CA THR A 17 -1.18 -13.11 -0.39
C THR A 17 -1.10 -11.63 -0.05
N LEU A 18 -0.12 -10.94 -0.62
CA LEU A 18 0.06 -9.53 -0.36
C LEU A 18 0.43 -8.75 -1.61
N SER A 19 0.09 -7.49 -1.60
CA SER A 19 0.43 -6.50 -2.62
C SER A 19 0.69 -5.15 -1.97
N THR A 20 1.44 -4.29 -2.66
CA THR A 20 1.81 -2.97 -2.16
C THR A 20 1.48 -1.89 -3.17
N ALA A 21 1.11 -0.71 -2.68
CA ALA A 21 0.95 0.49 -3.47
C ALA A 21 1.70 1.61 -2.79
N GLU A 22 2.69 2.16 -3.46
CA GLU A 22 3.59 3.13 -2.88
C GLU A 22 3.57 4.44 -3.64
N SER A 23 3.74 5.54 -2.93
CA SER A 23 3.99 6.84 -3.50
C SER A 23 5.38 7.32 -3.07
N CYS A 24 5.48 8.01 -1.95
CA CYS A 24 6.75 8.62 -1.52
C CYS A 24 7.88 7.62 -1.25
N THR A 25 7.58 6.40 -0.92
CA THR A 25 8.59 5.37 -0.66
C THR A 25 9.20 4.78 -1.94
N GLY A 26 8.57 5.02 -3.09
CA GLY A 26 9.18 4.77 -4.40
C GLY A 26 9.57 3.33 -4.70
N GLY A 27 8.99 2.36 -4.00
CA GLY A 27 9.30 0.94 -4.19
C GLY A 27 10.10 0.32 -3.06
N LEU A 28 10.49 1.10 -2.06
CA LEU A 28 11.28 0.58 -0.94
C LEU A 28 10.53 -0.48 -0.13
N LEU A 29 9.22 -0.30 0.06
CA LEU A 29 8.41 -1.27 0.78
C LEU A 29 8.35 -2.59 0.01
N ALA A 30 8.07 -2.52 -1.28
CA ALA A 30 8.07 -3.69 -2.16
C ALA A 30 9.42 -4.41 -2.13
N ALA A 31 10.52 -3.65 -2.23
CA ALA A 31 11.86 -4.20 -2.20
C ALA A 31 12.17 -4.91 -0.88
N LYS A 32 11.68 -4.35 0.22
CA LYS A 32 11.84 -4.94 1.54
C LYS A 32 11.19 -6.31 1.62
N PHE A 33 9.96 -6.43 1.12
CA PHE A 33 9.29 -7.72 1.06
C PHE A 33 9.99 -8.69 0.11
N THR A 34 10.29 -8.24 -1.11
CA THR A 34 10.84 -9.12 -2.15
C THR A 34 12.26 -9.58 -1.88
N SER A 35 12.95 -8.95 -0.92
CA SER A 35 14.28 -9.39 -0.51
C SER A 35 14.25 -10.67 0.33
N LYS A 36 13.08 -11.11 0.77
CA LYS A 36 12.97 -12.27 1.66
C LYS A 36 12.84 -13.57 0.86
N PRO A 37 13.57 -14.63 1.24
CA PRO A 37 13.44 -15.92 0.56
C PRO A 37 12.02 -16.46 0.60
N GLY A 38 11.56 -16.98 -0.53
CA GLY A 38 10.24 -17.62 -0.63
C GLY A 38 9.07 -16.67 -0.82
N ILE A 39 9.31 -15.37 -0.78
CA ILE A 39 8.25 -14.38 -0.84
C ILE A 39 7.43 -14.41 -2.14
N SER A 40 8.03 -14.92 -3.22
CA SER A 40 7.33 -14.99 -4.51
C SER A 40 6.07 -15.85 -4.47
N LYS A 41 5.95 -16.71 -3.47
CA LYS A 41 4.75 -17.54 -3.28
C LYS A 41 3.52 -16.69 -2.94
N ILE A 42 3.72 -15.55 -2.27
CA ILE A 42 2.62 -14.76 -1.73
C ILE A 42 2.60 -13.31 -2.24
N TYR A 43 3.73 -12.75 -2.64
CA TYR A 43 3.78 -11.38 -3.15
C TYR A 43 3.26 -11.35 -4.58
N LYS A 44 2.13 -10.66 -4.79
CA LYS A 44 1.42 -10.68 -6.06
C LYS A 44 1.77 -9.50 -6.96
N SER A 45 1.75 -8.29 -6.42
CA SER A 45 1.93 -7.10 -7.25
C SER A 45 2.35 -5.91 -6.41
N GLY A 46 3.10 -5.01 -7.03
CA GLY A 46 3.49 -3.74 -6.45
C GLY A 46 3.26 -2.63 -7.45
N PHE A 47 2.65 -1.55 -6.98
CA PHE A 47 2.39 -0.36 -7.78
C PHE A 47 3.16 0.81 -7.18
N ILE A 48 3.83 1.56 -8.04
CA ILE A 48 4.44 2.81 -7.63
C ILE A 48 3.66 3.91 -8.34
N THR A 49 2.73 4.53 -7.62
CA THR A 49 1.87 5.58 -8.15
C THR A 49 2.31 6.92 -7.58
N TYR A 50 3.43 7.39 -8.05
CA TYR A 50 4.11 8.54 -7.49
C TYR A 50 3.37 9.86 -7.74
N SER A 51 2.79 10.02 -8.92
CA SER A 51 2.04 11.22 -9.30
C SER A 51 0.54 11.04 -9.04
N ASN A 52 -0.19 12.15 -9.00
CA ASN A 52 -1.64 12.10 -8.90
C ASN A 52 -2.27 11.44 -10.12
N ASP A 53 -1.74 11.71 -11.32
CA ASP A 53 -2.21 11.07 -12.55
C ASP A 53 -2.06 9.55 -12.47
N SER A 54 -0.93 9.09 -11.98
CA SER A 54 -0.68 7.65 -11.80
C SER A 54 -1.64 7.04 -10.80
N LYS A 55 -1.92 7.74 -9.70
CA LYS A 55 -2.90 7.28 -8.71
C LYS A 55 -4.28 7.09 -9.33
N ILE A 56 -4.71 8.04 -10.12
CA ILE A 56 -6.01 7.99 -10.79
C ILE A 56 -6.03 6.87 -11.84
N LYS A 57 -5.01 6.84 -12.68
CA LYS A 57 -4.96 5.93 -13.84
C LYS A 57 -4.80 4.47 -13.40
N HIS A 58 -3.89 4.19 -12.49
CA HIS A 58 -3.52 2.81 -12.16
C HIS A 58 -4.22 2.25 -10.94
N LEU A 59 -4.56 3.10 -9.96
CA LEU A 59 -5.24 2.66 -8.76
C LEU A 59 -6.70 3.12 -8.67
N LYS A 60 -7.18 3.83 -9.69
CA LYS A 60 -8.57 4.31 -9.70
C LYS A 60 -8.91 5.19 -8.51
N ILE A 61 -7.93 5.98 -8.06
CA ILE A 61 -8.19 6.92 -6.97
C ILE A 61 -9.10 8.02 -7.48
N SER A 62 -10.10 8.37 -6.68
CA SER A 62 -11.06 9.40 -7.03
C SER A 62 -10.37 10.77 -7.18
N PRO A 63 -10.52 11.45 -8.34
CA PRO A 63 -9.99 12.80 -8.49
C PRO A 63 -10.53 13.77 -7.43
N ASN A 64 -11.78 13.58 -7.01
CA ASN A 64 -12.38 14.41 -5.97
C ASN A 64 -11.70 14.22 -4.62
N THR A 65 -11.36 12.99 -4.27
CA THR A 65 -10.64 12.70 -3.03
C THR A 65 -9.27 13.35 -3.04
N LEU A 66 -8.56 13.26 -4.17
CA LEU A 66 -7.25 13.91 -4.32
C LEU A 66 -7.36 15.42 -4.21
N LYS A 67 -8.37 16.00 -4.84
CA LYS A 67 -8.60 17.45 -4.80
C LYS A 67 -8.95 17.93 -3.41
N ARG A 68 -9.81 17.20 -2.71
CA ARG A 68 -10.33 17.60 -1.41
C ARG A 68 -9.30 17.42 -0.28
N TYR A 69 -8.59 16.32 -0.27
CA TYR A 69 -7.70 15.96 0.85
C TYR A 69 -6.22 16.03 0.49
N GLY A 70 -5.90 16.06 -0.80
CA GLY A 70 -4.51 16.00 -1.25
C GLY A 70 -3.96 14.58 -1.24
N ALA A 71 -2.88 14.37 -1.99
CA ALA A 71 -2.25 13.05 -2.09
C ALA A 71 -1.74 12.56 -0.73
N VAL A 72 -1.21 13.46 0.08
CA VAL A 72 -0.69 13.12 1.41
C VAL A 72 -1.82 13.26 2.41
N SER A 73 -2.61 12.20 2.55
CA SER A 73 -3.77 12.21 3.44
C SER A 73 -4.14 10.77 3.80
N ARG A 74 -4.81 10.67 4.94
CA ARG A 74 -5.38 9.40 5.38
C ARG A 74 -6.35 8.85 4.36
N GLN A 75 -7.19 9.72 3.80
CA GLN A 75 -8.24 9.36 2.86
C GLN A 75 -7.67 8.77 1.57
N VAL A 76 -6.65 9.40 1.01
CA VAL A 76 -6.01 8.88 -0.21
C VAL A 76 -5.26 7.59 0.09
N CYS A 77 -4.56 7.52 1.22
CA CYS A 77 -3.84 6.30 1.60
C CYS A 77 -4.78 5.11 1.75
N ALA A 78 -5.92 5.31 2.42
CA ALA A 78 -6.93 4.27 2.59
C ALA A 78 -7.53 3.85 1.25
N GLN A 79 -7.81 4.81 0.38
CA GLN A 79 -8.35 4.51 -0.95
C GLN A 79 -7.34 3.73 -1.80
N MET A 80 -6.05 4.06 -1.71
CA MET A 80 -4.99 3.30 -2.37
C MET A 80 -5.03 1.82 -1.96
N CYS A 81 -5.11 1.59 -0.66
CA CYS A 81 -5.13 0.23 -0.10
C CYS A 81 -6.37 -0.56 -0.55
N PHE A 82 -7.52 0.07 -0.47
CA PHE A 82 -8.80 -0.53 -0.86
C PHE A 82 -8.84 -0.85 -2.36
N GLN A 83 -8.42 0.09 -3.21
CA GLN A 83 -8.38 -0.13 -4.66
C GLN A 83 -7.36 -1.20 -5.02
N LEU A 84 -6.22 -1.21 -4.35
CA LEU A 84 -5.22 -2.24 -4.57
C LEU A 84 -5.79 -3.63 -4.30
N HIS A 85 -6.55 -3.77 -3.21
CA HIS A 85 -7.23 -5.02 -2.91
C HIS A 85 -8.19 -5.43 -4.03
N LYS A 86 -8.97 -4.48 -4.51
CA LYS A 86 -9.94 -4.75 -5.59
C LYS A 86 -9.25 -5.19 -6.88
N ILE A 87 -8.12 -4.60 -7.19
CA ILE A 87 -7.37 -4.89 -8.42
C ILE A 87 -6.64 -6.22 -8.33
N THR A 88 -5.94 -6.47 -7.22
CA THR A 88 -5.04 -7.62 -7.08
C THR A 88 -5.69 -8.84 -6.45
N LYS A 89 -6.77 -8.63 -5.70
CA LYS A 89 -7.41 -9.67 -4.88
C LYS A 89 -6.50 -10.23 -3.81
N SER A 90 -5.40 -9.55 -3.51
CA SER A 90 -4.52 -9.95 -2.41
C SER A 90 -5.23 -9.80 -1.08
N GLN A 91 -5.01 -10.75 -0.19
CA GLN A 91 -5.64 -10.73 1.14
C GLN A 91 -5.10 -9.59 2.00
N LEU A 92 -3.83 -9.28 1.84
CA LEU A 92 -3.16 -8.21 2.59
C LEU A 92 -2.65 -7.17 1.62
N THR A 93 -3.04 -5.93 1.83
CA THR A 93 -2.55 -4.82 1.02
C THR A 93 -1.96 -3.73 1.90
N PHE A 94 -0.87 -3.15 1.43
CA PHE A 94 -0.21 -2.03 2.09
C PHE A 94 -0.18 -0.85 1.14
N SER A 95 -0.37 0.33 1.67
CA SER A 95 -0.18 1.55 0.89
C SER A 95 0.59 2.59 1.67
N THR A 96 1.33 3.43 0.95
CA THR A 96 2.07 4.55 1.53
C THR A 96 1.85 5.81 0.70
N THR A 97 1.71 6.94 1.37
CA THR A 97 1.75 8.25 0.73
C THR A 97 2.31 9.26 1.73
N GLY A 98 3.10 10.20 1.26
CA GLY A 98 3.75 11.13 2.18
C GLY A 98 4.57 12.18 1.49
N VAL A 99 5.26 12.97 2.30
CA VAL A 99 6.15 14.04 1.84
C VAL A 99 7.59 13.59 2.05
N ALA A 100 8.23 13.15 0.95
CA ALA A 100 9.60 12.64 1.02
C ALA A 100 10.62 13.76 1.25
N GLY A 101 10.35 14.94 0.71
CA GLY A 101 11.28 16.06 0.75
C GLY A 101 12.35 15.98 -0.34
N PRO A 102 13.31 16.91 -0.34
CA PRO A 102 13.45 17.99 0.62
C PRO A 102 12.40 19.08 0.50
N ASP A 103 11.71 19.16 -0.64
CA ASP A 103 10.68 20.16 -0.89
C ASP A 103 9.26 19.59 -0.70
N GLY A 104 8.26 20.47 -0.80
CA GLY A 104 6.85 20.07 -0.81
C GLY A 104 6.19 19.99 0.55
N GLY A 105 6.93 20.17 1.62
CA GLY A 105 6.37 20.19 2.96
C GLY A 105 5.62 21.46 3.27
N THR A 106 4.57 21.34 4.08
CA THR A 106 3.82 22.47 4.61
C THR A 106 3.79 22.37 6.14
N LYS A 107 3.21 23.37 6.79
CA LYS A 107 3.09 23.36 8.25
C LYS A 107 2.23 22.19 8.74
N LEU A 108 1.14 21.92 8.02
CA LEU A 108 0.22 20.81 8.37
C LEU A 108 0.72 19.46 7.83
N LYS A 109 1.45 19.48 6.73
CA LYS A 109 1.99 18.28 6.11
C LYS A 109 3.50 18.46 5.89
N PRO A 110 4.29 18.35 6.97
CA PRO A 110 5.73 18.60 6.88
C PRO A 110 6.47 17.49 6.14
N VAL A 111 7.67 17.80 5.69
CA VAL A 111 8.58 16.80 5.14
C VAL A 111 8.77 15.69 6.17
N GLY A 112 8.68 14.45 5.71
CA GLY A 112 8.77 13.28 6.58
C GLY A 112 7.44 12.75 7.05
N LEU A 113 6.33 13.47 6.81
CA LEU A 113 5.01 12.94 7.14
C LEU A 113 4.65 11.84 6.14
N VAL A 114 4.38 10.65 6.66
CA VAL A 114 4.01 9.51 5.83
C VAL A 114 2.80 8.83 6.45
N PHE A 115 1.80 8.59 5.61
CA PHE A 115 0.65 7.77 5.98
C PHE A 115 0.89 6.36 5.47
N ILE A 116 0.61 5.38 6.30
CA ILE A 116 0.71 3.97 5.96
C ILE A 116 -0.63 3.35 6.27
N CYS A 117 -1.17 2.60 5.31
CA CYS A 117 -2.42 1.90 5.50
C CYS A 117 -2.21 0.41 5.26
N LEU A 118 -2.93 -0.39 6.00
CA LEU A 118 -2.92 -1.83 5.87
C LEU A 118 -4.36 -2.31 5.87
N LEU A 119 -4.70 -3.13 4.88
CA LEU A 119 -6.01 -3.74 4.78
C LEU A 119 -5.83 -5.25 4.68
N TYR A 120 -6.50 -5.99 5.56
CA TYR A 120 -6.51 -7.44 5.52
C TYR A 120 -7.94 -7.93 5.34
N THR A 121 -8.14 -8.78 4.34
CA THR A 121 -9.43 -9.39 4.09
C THR A 121 -9.27 -10.90 4.03
N SER A 122 -10.16 -11.61 4.71
CA SER A 122 -10.20 -13.06 4.67
C SER A 122 -11.03 -13.53 3.47
N ASP A 123 -10.52 -14.46 2.69
CA ASP A 123 -11.27 -15.04 1.57
C ASP A 123 -12.61 -15.62 2.02
N ALA A 124 -12.58 -16.33 3.13
CA ALA A 124 -13.78 -16.94 3.67
C ALA A 124 -14.84 -15.88 4.02
N ALA A 125 -14.42 -14.76 4.60
CA ALA A 125 -15.32 -13.66 4.91
C ALA A 125 -15.90 -13.03 3.65
N ASP A 126 -15.08 -12.84 2.64
CA ASP A 126 -15.52 -12.27 1.37
C ASP A 126 -16.55 -13.19 0.70
N ASP A 127 -16.28 -14.47 0.68
CA ASP A 127 -17.16 -15.44 0.05
C ASP A 127 -18.51 -15.54 0.77
N VAL A 128 -18.49 -15.48 2.08
CA VAL A 128 -19.71 -15.61 2.88
C VAL A 128 -20.59 -14.37 2.75
N VAL A 129 -19.99 -13.22 2.69
CA VAL A 129 -20.71 -11.95 2.64
C VAL A 129 -21.18 -11.63 1.23
N GLY A 130 -20.50 -12.16 0.26
CA GLY A 130 -20.74 -11.89 -1.15
C GLY A 130 -22.13 -12.16 -1.65
#